data_16d5e2be009624beb61756606507ef9c
#
_entry.id   16d5e2be009624beb61756606507ef9c
#
_cell.length_a   1.000
_cell.length_b   1.000
_cell.length_c   1.000
_cell.angle_alpha   90.00
_cell.angle_beta   90.00
_cell.angle_gamma   90.00
#
_symmetry.space_group_name_H-M   'P 1'
#
loop_
_entity.id
_entity.type
_entity.pdbx_description
1 polymer ?
#
loop_
_entity_poly.entity_id
_entity_poly.type
_entity_poly.pdbx_seq_one_letter_code
_entity_poly.pdbx_strand_id
1 'polypeptide(L)'
;MKKLSRGWKIFIITTVVLISSIYGYYKINNRNAFEEMYNSYYNLLPLGAIDNMPQIKPIPRDNRGADIIKLFYKEQVNGSNIEFSLINFNNKQKIFLISSTLIAEEVYLDINYLYDMDNHELRNTVTFSGKNAPHVDDEKKQTRELLEKHNISKEWLQKKSDELLDTVLTDWQRYSGSSYSRSNMGRLTIEKDEFLG
;
A
#
# COMPACT_ATOMS: atom_id res chain seq x y z
N MET A 1 9.29 -51.25 -1.38
CA MET A 1 8.36 -50.11 -1.51
C MET A 1 7.03 -50.62 -2.09
N LYS A 2 5.89 -50.42 -1.37
CA LYS A 2 4.57 -50.80 -1.90
C LYS A 2 4.20 -49.86 -3.04
N LYS A 3 3.84 -50.40 -4.22
CA LYS A 3 3.35 -49.59 -5.34
C LYS A 3 2.02 -48.96 -4.97
N LEU A 4 1.90 -47.63 -5.08
CA LEU A 4 0.61 -46.95 -4.90
C LEU A 4 -0.44 -47.49 -5.87
N SER A 5 -1.66 -47.69 -5.37
CA SER A 5 -2.77 -48.13 -6.20
C SER A 5 -3.10 -47.05 -7.26
N ARG A 6 -3.75 -47.45 -8.36
CA ARG A 6 -4.16 -46.52 -9.43
C ARG A 6 -5.06 -45.39 -8.90
N GLY A 7 -5.97 -45.71 -7.98
CA GLY A 7 -6.85 -44.70 -7.36
C GLY A 7 -6.06 -43.65 -6.57
N TRP A 8 -5.08 -44.06 -5.77
CA TRP A 8 -4.23 -43.12 -5.04
C TRP A 8 -3.40 -42.20 -5.95
N LYS A 9 -2.92 -42.70 -7.07
CA LYS A 9 -2.18 -41.90 -8.05
C LYS A 9 -3.09 -40.84 -8.67
N ILE A 10 -4.31 -41.22 -9.05
CA ILE A 10 -5.31 -40.25 -9.60
C ILE A 10 -5.64 -39.21 -8.55
N PHE A 11 -5.92 -39.61 -7.31
CA PHE A 11 -6.22 -38.67 -6.22
C PHE A 11 -5.10 -37.65 -6.01
N ILE A 12 -3.84 -38.10 -5.92
CA ILE A 12 -2.70 -37.18 -5.75
C ILE A 12 -2.60 -36.22 -6.93
N ILE A 13 -2.69 -36.71 -8.17
CA ILE A 13 -2.61 -35.85 -9.36
C ILE A 13 -3.71 -34.80 -9.36
N THR A 14 -4.96 -35.21 -9.08
CA THR A 14 -6.10 -34.27 -9.03
C THR A 14 -5.92 -33.23 -7.94
N THR A 15 -5.43 -33.62 -6.76
CA THR A 15 -5.17 -32.69 -5.65
C THR A 15 -4.06 -31.69 -6.02
N VAL A 16 -2.98 -32.16 -6.64
CA VAL A 16 -1.89 -31.26 -7.08
C VAL A 16 -2.39 -30.27 -8.14
N VAL A 17 -3.16 -30.74 -9.12
CA VAL A 17 -3.74 -29.87 -10.16
C VAL A 17 -4.66 -28.82 -9.54
N LEU A 18 -5.53 -29.22 -8.60
CA LEU A 18 -6.44 -28.31 -7.91
C LEU A 18 -5.68 -27.23 -7.12
N ILE A 19 -4.71 -27.64 -6.31
CA ILE A 19 -3.88 -26.70 -5.53
C ILE A 19 -3.11 -25.75 -6.46
N SER A 20 -2.52 -26.27 -7.54
CA SER A 20 -1.80 -25.46 -8.52
C SER A 20 -2.72 -24.45 -9.22
N SER A 21 -3.95 -24.86 -9.52
CA SER A 21 -4.96 -23.98 -10.15
C SER A 21 -5.40 -22.86 -9.19
N ILE A 22 -5.65 -23.18 -7.92
CA ILE A 22 -6.00 -22.20 -6.88
C ILE A 22 -4.83 -21.23 -6.69
N TYR A 23 -3.60 -21.73 -6.57
CA TYR A 23 -2.43 -20.88 -6.42
C TYR A 23 -2.19 -19.99 -7.66
N GLY A 24 -2.35 -20.54 -8.86
CA GLY A 24 -2.25 -19.80 -10.11
C GLY A 24 -3.29 -18.68 -10.20
N TYR A 25 -4.55 -19.00 -9.89
CA TYR A 25 -5.62 -18.01 -9.82
C TYR A 25 -5.32 -16.89 -8.82
N TYR A 26 -4.85 -17.27 -7.62
CA TYR A 26 -4.45 -16.30 -6.59
C TYR A 26 -3.34 -15.36 -7.08
N LYS A 27 -2.28 -15.91 -7.71
CA LYS A 27 -1.13 -15.13 -8.21
C LYS A 27 -1.45 -14.26 -9.43
N ILE A 28 -2.46 -14.63 -10.22
CA ILE A 28 -2.94 -13.81 -11.35
C ILE A 28 -3.69 -12.57 -10.81
N ASN A 29 -4.53 -12.76 -9.78
CA ASN A 29 -5.34 -11.70 -9.21
C ASN A 29 -4.58 -10.81 -8.20
N ASN A 30 -3.48 -11.31 -7.63
CA ASN A 30 -2.65 -10.58 -6.67
C ASN A 30 -1.21 -10.53 -7.18
N ARG A 31 -0.91 -9.55 -8.03
CA ARG A 31 0.41 -9.42 -8.66
C ARG A 31 1.48 -8.90 -7.70
N ASN A 32 1.05 -8.19 -6.66
CA ASN A 32 1.89 -7.59 -5.64
C ASN A 32 1.15 -7.45 -4.31
N ALA A 33 1.85 -6.96 -3.29
CA ALA A 33 1.29 -6.80 -1.94
C ALA A 33 0.10 -5.83 -1.89
N PHE A 34 0.07 -4.78 -2.71
CA PHE A 34 -1.04 -3.82 -2.71
C PHE A 34 -2.32 -4.43 -3.27
N GLU A 35 -2.22 -5.20 -4.35
CA GLU A 35 -3.37 -5.95 -4.88
C GLU A 35 -3.88 -6.98 -3.87
N GLU A 36 -2.97 -7.66 -3.18
CA GLU A 36 -3.31 -8.58 -2.10
C GLU A 36 -4.06 -7.87 -0.96
N MET A 37 -3.60 -6.70 -0.52
CA MET A 37 -4.27 -5.87 0.50
C MET A 37 -5.68 -5.48 0.06
N TYR A 38 -5.82 -4.97 -1.17
CA TYR A 38 -7.11 -4.54 -1.71
C TYR A 38 -8.09 -5.71 -1.81
N ASN A 39 -7.65 -6.81 -2.44
CA ASN A 39 -8.49 -7.98 -2.65
C ASN A 39 -8.82 -8.70 -1.34
N SER A 40 -7.93 -8.68 -0.36
CA SER A 40 -8.21 -9.20 0.98
C SER A 40 -9.36 -8.47 1.66
N TYR A 41 -9.45 -7.17 1.46
CA TYR A 41 -10.53 -6.39 2.03
C TYR A 41 -11.86 -6.56 1.28
N TYR A 42 -11.84 -6.42 -0.06
CA TYR A 42 -13.08 -6.43 -0.86
C TYR A 42 -13.53 -7.83 -1.26
N ASN A 43 -12.61 -8.77 -1.46
CA ASN A 43 -12.89 -10.10 -1.99
C ASN A 43 -12.65 -11.23 -0.97
N LEU A 44 -12.36 -10.89 0.28
CA LEU A 44 -12.19 -11.83 1.38
C LEU A 44 -11.03 -12.84 1.20
N LEU A 45 -9.95 -12.45 0.51
CA LEU A 45 -8.80 -13.34 0.30
C LEU A 45 -7.45 -12.60 0.52
N PRO A 46 -6.68 -12.92 1.59
CA PRO A 46 -7.00 -13.77 2.73
C PRO A 46 -8.02 -13.12 3.68
N LEU A 47 -8.93 -13.94 4.19
CA LEU A 47 -10.04 -13.49 5.02
C LEU A 47 -9.56 -12.73 6.26
N GLY A 48 -10.01 -11.48 6.43
CA GLY A 48 -9.84 -10.72 7.67
C GLY A 48 -8.41 -10.31 8.01
N ALA A 49 -7.44 -10.41 7.08
CA ALA A 49 -6.05 -10.04 7.39
C ALA A 49 -5.91 -8.57 7.79
N ILE A 50 -6.63 -7.67 7.11
CA ILE A 50 -6.62 -6.23 7.45
C ILE A 50 -7.30 -5.99 8.80
N ASP A 51 -8.44 -6.63 9.06
CA ASP A 51 -9.18 -6.50 10.32
C ASP A 51 -8.37 -7.01 11.52
N ASN A 52 -7.46 -7.93 11.30
CA ASN A 52 -6.58 -8.48 12.32
C ASN A 52 -5.31 -7.66 12.56
N MET A 53 -5.04 -6.63 11.77
CA MET A 53 -3.90 -5.74 11.99
C MET A 53 -4.21 -4.78 13.16
N PRO A 54 -3.50 -4.88 14.30
CA PRO A 54 -3.88 -4.15 15.51
C PRO A 54 -3.78 -2.62 15.39
N GLN A 55 -3.08 -2.15 14.38
CA GLN A 55 -2.88 -0.72 14.11
C GLN A 55 -3.93 -0.14 13.18
N ILE A 56 -4.75 -0.97 12.53
CA ILE A 56 -5.77 -0.51 11.60
C ILE A 56 -7.09 -0.31 12.34
N LYS A 57 -7.61 0.92 12.28
CA LYS A 57 -8.94 1.27 12.78
C LYS A 57 -9.80 1.67 11.59
N PRO A 58 -10.81 0.88 11.21
CA PRO A 58 -11.70 1.25 10.12
C PRO A 58 -12.43 2.56 10.41
N ILE A 59 -12.42 3.48 9.45
CA ILE A 59 -13.26 4.68 9.47
C ILE A 59 -14.52 4.42 8.64
N PRO A 60 -15.70 4.90 9.09
CA PRO A 60 -16.92 4.74 8.33
C PRO A 60 -16.80 5.27 6.90
N ARG A 61 -17.47 4.59 5.96
CA ARG A 61 -17.52 4.96 4.53
C ARG A 61 -17.95 6.41 4.35
N ASP A 62 -17.32 7.11 3.41
CA ASP A 62 -17.74 8.44 3.00
C ASP A 62 -19.10 8.38 2.29
N ASN A 63 -20.05 9.20 2.73
CA ASN A 63 -21.41 9.27 2.19
C ASN A 63 -21.49 9.88 0.76
N ARG A 64 -20.38 10.18 0.11
CA ARG A 64 -20.32 10.82 -1.21
C ARG A 64 -20.43 9.86 -2.40
N GLY A 65 -20.86 8.63 -2.19
CA GLY A 65 -21.02 7.63 -3.27
C GLY A 65 -19.72 6.98 -3.73
N ALA A 66 -18.61 7.27 -3.08
CA ALA A 66 -17.36 6.55 -3.23
C ALA A 66 -17.22 5.54 -2.08
N ASP A 67 -16.84 4.31 -2.39
CA ASP A 67 -16.35 3.37 -1.39
C ASP A 67 -14.93 3.79 -0.98
N ILE A 68 -14.83 4.83 -0.17
CA ILE A 68 -13.56 5.22 0.44
C ILE A 68 -13.53 4.63 1.84
N ILE A 69 -12.60 3.70 2.07
CA ILE A 69 -12.36 3.13 3.37
C ILE A 69 -11.01 3.69 3.83
N LYS A 70 -11.08 4.60 4.78
CA LYS A 70 -9.89 5.10 5.45
C LYS A 70 -9.53 4.19 6.60
N LEU A 71 -8.30 3.75 6.63
CA LEU A 71 -7.74 2.93 7.67
C LEU A 71 -6.58 3.70 8.28
N PHE A 72 -6.67 4.06 9.57
CA PHE A 72 -5.50 4.54 10.30
C PHE A 72 -4.58 3.37 10.59
N TYR A 73 -3.40 3.42 10.02
CA TYR A 73 -2.44 2.35 10.14
C TYR A 73 -1.63 2.44 11.45
N LYS A 74 -1.06 3.61 11.74
CA LYS A 74 -0.42 3.94 13.01
C LYS A 74 -0.60 5.42 13.30
N GLU A 75 -0.85 5.75 14.56
CA GLU A 75 -0.99 7.15 14.95
C GLU A 75 0.34 7.91 14.82
N GLN A 76 1.47 7.25 15.14
CA GLN A 76 2.81 7.83 14.94
C GLN A 76 3.86 6.75 14.68
N VAL A 77 4.61 6.88 13.60
CA VAL A 77 5.83 6.12 13.30
C VAL A 77 6.94 7.11 12.99
N ASN A 78 8.00 7.11 13.81
CA ASN A 78 9.13 8.03 13.63
C ASN A 78 8.72 9.51 13.52
N GLY A 79 7.70 9.94 14.29
CA GLY A 79 7.18 11.31 14.27
C GLY A 79 6.22 11.63 13.14
N SER A 80 5.80 10.63 12.36
CA SER A 80 4.84 10.78 11.25
C SER A 80 3.53 10.06 11.55
N ASN A 81 2.41 10.68 11.20
CA ASN A 81 1.12 10.02 11.15
C ASN A 81 1.01 9.23 9.85
N ILE A 82 0.57 7.98 9.90
CA ILE A 82 0.39 7.14 8.72
C ILE A 82 -1.09 6.86 8.52
N GLU A 83 -1.58 7.20 7.32
CA GLU A 83 -2.93 6.86 6.85
C GLU A 83 -2.84 5.88 5.69
N PHE A 84 -3.65 4.82 5.75
CA PHE A 84 -3.84 3.85 4.69
C PHE A 84 -5.31 3.92 4.25
N SER A 85 -5.57 4.07 2.97
CA SER A 85 -6.93 4.18 2.43
C SER A 85 -7.12 3.30 1.21
N LEU A 86 -8.24 2.56 1.18
CA LEU A 86 -8.70 1.83 0.01
C LEU A 86 -9.82 2.64 -0.65
N ILE A 87 -9.70 2.89 -1.94
CA ILE A 87 -10.64 3.72 -2.69
C ILE A 87 -11.20 2.92 -3.86
N ASN A 88 -12.53 2.83 -3.91
CA ASN A 88 -13.25 2.34 -5.08
C ASN A 88 -14.24 3.43 -5.51
N PHE A 89 -13.93 4.12 -6.59
CA PHE A 89 -14.77 5.20 -7.12
C PHE A 89 -14.87 5.09 -8.64
N ASN A 90 -16.08 5.00 -9.18
CA ASN A 90 -16.32 4.85 -10.62
C ASN A 90 -15.46 3.72 -11.25
N ASN A 91 -15.42 2.56 -10.62
CA ASN A 91 -14.60 1.40 -11.00
C ASN A 91 -13.07 1.66 -11.00
N LYS A 92 -12.63 2.79 -10.46
CA LYS A 92 -11.21 3.06 -10.25
C LYS A 92 -10.80 2.60 -8.87
N GLN A 93 -10.03 1.54 -8.85
CA GLN A 93 -9.56 0.90 -7.62
C GLN A 93 -8.16 1.40 -7.29
N LYS A 94 -8.02 2.08 -6.17
CA LYS A 94 -6.75 2.68 -5.75
C LYS A 94 -6.48 2.42 -4.29
N ILE A 95 -5.19 2.38 -3.95
CA ILE A 95 -4.71 2.33 -2.58
C ILE A 95 -3.89 3.58 -2.32
N PHE A 96 -4.23 4.27 -1.27
CA PHE A 96 -3.50 5.43 -0.77
C PHE A 96 -2.77 5.07 0.52
N LEU A 97 -1.51 5.44 0.59
CA LEU A 97 -0.68 5.37 1.77
C LEU A 97 0.00 6.72 1.94
N ILE A 98 -0.24 7.38 3.05
CA ILE A 98 0.28 8.72 3.32
C ILE A 98 1.03 8.70 4.65
N SER A 99 2.23 9.29 4.66
CA SER A 99 2.96 9.62 5.88
C SER A 99 3.06 11.12 6.02
N SER A 100 2.33 11.70 6.98
CA SER A 100 2.29 13.14 7.27
C SER A 100 3.20 13.47 8.44
N THR A 101 4.25 14.25 8.20
CA THR A 101 5.20 14.70 9.21
C THR A 101 5.05 16.21 9.45
N LEU A 102 4.79 16.63 10.69
CA LEU A 102 4.74 18.05 11.06
C LEU A 102 6.17 18.63 10.98
N ILE A 103 6.38 19.63 10.13
CA ILE A 103 7.69 20.29 9.94
C ILE A 103 7.73 21.75 10.40
N ALA A 104 6.56 22.39 10.49
CA ALA A 104 6.37 23.75 11.00
C ALA A 104 4.96 23.89 11.55
N GLU A 105 4.63 25.07 12.12
CA GLU A 105 3.29 25.36 12.64
C GLU A 105 2.21 25.16 11.56
N GLU A 106 1.34 24.17 11.76
CA GLU A 106 0.28 23.77 10.85
C GLU A 106 0.73 23.51 9.39
N VAL A 107 2.00 23.11 9.18
CA VAL A 107 2.54 22.66 7.90
C VAL A 107 3.05 21.24 8.04
N TYR A 108 2.49 20.34 7.24
CA TYR A 108 2.86 18.93 7.17
C TYR A 108 3.56 18.65 5.85
N LEU A 109 4.60 17.85 5.91
CA LEU A 109 5.20 17.21 4.75
C LEU A 109 4.54 15.85 4.59
N ASP A 110 3.93 15.62 3.44
CA ASP A 110 3.27 14.38 3.09
C ASP A 110 4.10 13.61 2.07
N ILE A 111 4.49 12.39 2.43
CA ILE A 111 5.04 11.42 1.51
C ILE A 111 3.94 10.45 1.16
N ASN A 112 3.61 10.35 -0.12
CA ASN A 112 2.45 9.63 -0.60
C ASN A 112 2.86 8.45 -1.48
N TYR A 113 2.21 7.32 -1.29
CA TYR A 113 2.13 6.24 -2.25
C TYR A 113 0.71 6.10 -2.75
N LEU A 114 0.54 6.15 -4.06
CA LEU A 114 -0.73 5.87 -4.74
C LEU A 114 -0.54 4.66 -5.65
N TYR A 115 -1.18 3.55 -5.31
CA TYR A 115 -1.24 2.39 -6.17
C TYR A 115 -2.50 2.42 -7.03
N ASP A 116 -2.32 2.40 -8.34
CA ASP A 116 -3.39 2.29 -9.35
C ASP A 116 -3.51 0.82 -9.77
N MET A 117 -4.65 0.19 -9.44
CA MET A 117 -4.86 -1.22 -9.75
C MET A 117 -5.11 -1.49 -11.23
N ASP A 118 -5.58 -0.50 -11.98
CA ASP A 118 -5.84 -0.66 -13.41
C ASP A 118 -4.53 -0.65 -14.21
N ASN A 119 -3.60 0.21 -13.83
CA ASN A 119 -2.29 0.36 -14.47
C ASN A 119 -1.19 -0.49 -13.82
N HIS A 120 -1.44 -1.04 -12.63
CA HIS A 120 -0.47 -1.78 -11.80
C HIS A 120 0.77 -0.97 -11.43
N GLU A 121 0.56 0.32 -11.19
CA GLU A 121 1.61 1.30 -10.97
C GLU A 121 1.53 1.89 -9.57
N LEU A 122 2.66 1.99 -8.91
CA LEU A 122 2.82 2.67 -7.63
C LEU A 122 3.52 4.01 -7.85
N ARG A 123 2.82 5.10 -7.59
CA ARG A 123 3.41 6.45 -7.62
C ARG A 123 3.82 6.87 -6.23
N ASN A 124 5.03 7.38 -6.14
CA ASN A 124 5.57 7.93 -4.91
C ASN A 124 5.77 9.43 -5.09
N THR A 125 5.08 10.24 -4.31
CA THR A 125 5.07 11.71 -4.44
C THR A 125 5.27 12.39 -3.12
N VAL A 126 5.73 13.65 -3.17
CA VAL A 126 5.90 14.54 -2.04
C VAL A 126 5.00 15.75 -2.20
N THR A 127 4.22 16.06 -1.18
CA THR A 127 3.34 17.22 -1.14
C THR A 127 3.38 17.88 0.24
N PHE A 128 2.83 19.08 0.33
CA PHE A 128 2.63 19.76 1.61
C PHE A 128 1.15 19.93 1.89
N SER A 129 0.76 19.81 3.14
CA SER A 129 -0.61 20.00 3.59
C SER A 129 -0.67 20.78 4.90
N GLY A 130 -1.90 21.12 5.32
CA GLY A 130 -2.16 21.88 6.52
C GLY A 130 -2.64 23.31 6.23
N LYS A 131 -3.05 24.03 7.29
CA LYS A 131 -3.69 25.34 7.16
C LYS A 131 -2.76 26.41 6.57
N ASN A 132 -1.47 26.31 6.86
CA ASN A 132 -0.44 27.22 6.39
C ASN A 132 0.34 26.66 5.19
N ALA A 133 -0.13 25.57 4.60
CA ALA A 133 0.45 25.05 3.36
C ALA A 133 0.08 25.96 2.17
N PRO A 134 0.98 26.12 1.18
CA PRO A 134 0.70 26.96 0.02
C PRO A 134 -0.46 26.40 -0.82
N HIS A 135 -1.31 27.30 -1.33
CA HIS A 135 -2.34 26.94 -2.31
C HIS A 135 -1.75 26.82 -3.71
N VAL A 136 -2.25 25.84 -4.45
CA VAL A 136 -1.63 25.23 -5.61
C VAL A 136 -1.94 25.98 -6.90
N ASP A 137 -1.02 26.87 -7.34
CA ASP A 137 -0.93 27.23 -8.77
C ASP A 137 0.44 26.83 -9.37
N ASP A 138 1.45 26.57 -8.53
CA ASP A 138 2.77 26.05 -8.93
C ASP A 138 3.33 25.09 -7.86
N GLU A 139 2.68 23.93 -7.74
CA GLU A 139 2.95 22.95 -6.69
C GLU A 139 4.41 22.51 -6.63
N LYS A 140 5.05 22.26 -7.78
CA LYS A 140 6.44 21.79 -7.83
C LYS A 140 7.43 22.85 -7.36
N LYS A 141 7.25 24.08 -7.78
CA LYS A 141 8.14 25.19 -7.38
C LYS A 141 8.03 25.45 -5.89
N GLN A 142 6.79 25.53 -5.39
CA GLN A 142 6.52 25.77 -3.97
C GLN A 142 7.02 24.60 -3.10
N THR A 143 6.86 23.37 -3.56
CA THR A 143 7.42 22.19 -2.88
C THR A 143 8.92 22.31 -2.74
N ARG A 144 9.64 22.68 -3.80
CA ARG A 144 11.10 22.87 -3.77
C ARG A 144 11.52 23.96 -2.78
N GLU A 145 10.87 25.13 -2.85
CA GLU A 145 11.15 26.26 -1.95
C GLU A 145 10.93 25.88 -0.48
N LEU A 146 9.90 25.09 -0.17
CA LEU A 146 9.62 24.62 1.18
C LEU A 146 10.64 23.57 1.64
N LEU A 147 11.03 22.62 0.78
CA LEU A 147 12.07 21.65 1.10
C LEU A 147 13.39 22.34 1.44
N GLU A 148 13.81 23.32 0.62
CA GLU A 148 15.01 24.14 0.86
C GLU A 148 14.90 24.94 2.15
N LYS A 149 13.78 25.63 2.37
CA LYS A 149 13.52 26.43 3.58
C LYS A 149 13.62 25.60 4.87
N HIS A 150 13.21 24.36 4.84
CA HIS A 150 13.23 23.46 5.99
C HIS A 150 14.44 22.53 6.04
N ASN A 151 15.43 22.73 5.13
CA ASN A 151 16.64 21.92 5.01
C ASN A 151 16.35 20.41 4.86
N ILE A 152 15.32 20.08 4.09
CA ILE A 152 14.93 18.69 3.83
C ILE A 152 15.63 18.19 2.58
N SER A 153 16.53 17.22 2.75
CA SER A 153 17.29 16.66 1.64
C SER A 153 16.58 15.50 0.94
N LYS A 154 17.00 15.17 -0.29
CA LYS A 154 16.51 14.02 -1.03
C LYS A 154 16.78 12.71 -0.29
N GLU A 155 17.93 12.58 0.36
CA GLU A 155 18.28 11.39 1.14
C GLU A 155 17.33 11.20 2.32
N TRP A 156 16.95 12.30 2.98
CA TRP A 156 15.96 12.25 4.06
C TRP A 156 14.59 11.84 3.52
N LEU A 157 14.14 12.40 2.40
CA LEU A 157 12.87 12.03 1.74
C LEU A 157 12.86 10.57 1.33
N GLN A 158 13.94 10.09 0.70
CA GLN A 158 14.07 8.69 0.30
C GLN A 158 14.00 7.77 1.52
N LYS A 159 14.72 8.10 2.59
CA LYS A 159 14.67 7.33 3.83
C LYS A 159 13.25 7.26 4.42
N LYS A 160 12.55 8.39 4.48
CA LYS A 160 11.16 8.44 5.00
C LYS A 160 10.20 7.66 4.10
N SER A 161 10.36 7.76 2.80
CA SER A 161 9.60 7.00 1.83
C SER A 161 9.80 5.49 2.01
N ASP A 162 11.05 5.06 2.15
CA ASP A 162 11.38 3.65 2.39
C ASP A 162 10.83 3.15 3.74
N GLU A 163 10.97 3.93 4.81
CA GLU A 163 10.43 3.61 6.14
C GLU A 163 8.91 3.41 6.10
N LEU A 164 8.18 4.26 5.37
CA LEU A 164 6.74 4.16 5.19
C LEU A 164 6.36 2.84 4.51
N LEU A 165 6.98 2.56 3.38
CA LEU A 165 6.71 1.35 2.60
C LEU A 165 7.10 0.08 3.37
N ASP A 166 8.27 0.07 4.01
CA ASP A 166 8.76 -1.06 4.81
C ASP A 166 7.82 -1.36 6.00
N THR A 167 7.31 -0.32 6.64
CA THR A 167 6.38 -0.48 7.77
C THR A 167 5.12 -1.21 7.31
N VAL A 168 4.50 -0.76 6.23
CA VAL A 168 3.25 -1.36 5.74
C VAL A 168 3.47 -2.78 5.22
N LEU A 169 4.51 -3.01 4.42
CA LEU A 169 4.77 -4.33 3.85
C LEU A 169 5.16 -5.35 4.91
N THR A 170 5.96 -4.95 5.90
CA THR A 170 6.36 -5.84 7.00
C THR A 170 5.15 -6.25 7.84
N ASP A 171 4.29 -5.31 8.18
CA ASP A 171 3.09 -5.64 8.94
C ASP A 171 2.10 -6.46 8.10
N TRP A 172 1.94 -6.16 6.82
CA TRP A 172 1.14 -6.97 5.93
C TRP A 172 1.63 -8.42 5.86
N GLN A 173 2.92 -8.62 5.63
CA GLN A 173 3.52 -9.94 5.62
C GLN A 173 3.29 -10.68 6.95
N ARG A 174 3.48 -9.99 8.06
CA ARG A 174 3.33 -10.56 9.41
C ARG A 174 1.91 -11.03 9.71
N TYR A 175 0.88 -10.24 9.32
CA TYR A 175 -0.51 -10.53 9.69
C TYR A 175 -1.27 -11.35 8.64
N SER A 176 -0.91 -11.24 7.37
CA SER A 176 -1.56 -11.99 6.29
C SER A 176 -0.84 -13.28 5.92
N GLY A 177 0.42 -13.45 6.33
CA GLY A 177 1.27 -14.52 5.82
C GLY A 177 1.64 -14.34 4.35
N SER A 178 1.56 -13.10 3.82
CA SER A 178 1.89 -12.76 2.45
C SER A 178 3.29 -13.23 2.06
N SER A 179 3.44 -13.69 0.82
CA SER A 179 4.75 -13.98 0.24
C SER A 179 5.45 -12.74 -0.31
N TYR A 180 4.77 -11.60 -0.35
CA TYR A 180 5.33 -10.33 -0.81
C TYR A 180 5.95 -9.56 0.35
N SER A 181 7.26 -9.29 0.23
CA SER A 181 8.04 -8.50 1.18
C SER A 181 8.67 -7.30 0.48
N ARG A 182 9.39 -6.47 1.22
CA ARG A 182 10.13 -5.35 0.63
C ARG A 182 11.11 -5.80 -0.46
N SER A 183 11.77 -6.93 -0.30
CA SER A 183 12.71 -7.48 -1.28
C SER A 183 12.01 -8.12 -2.49
N ASN A 184 10.73 -8.45 -2.38
CA ASN A 184 9.93 -9.06 -3.43
C ASN A 184 8.48 -8.55 -3.36
N MET A 185 8.24 -7.37 -3.91
CA MET A 185 6.88 -6.79 -3.99
C MET A 185 6.05 -7.33 -5.15
N GLY A 186 6.54 -8.36 -5.84
CA GLY A 186 5.89 -8.89 -7.04
C GLY A 186 6.14 -8.01 -8.27
N ARG A 187 5.22 -8.06 -9.24
CA ARG A 187 5.28 -7.21 -10.44
C ARG A 187 4.72 -5.84 -10.12
N LEU A 188 5.60 -4.87 -9.95
CA LEU A 188 5.28 -3.52 -9.53
C LEU A 188 6.20 -2.53 -10.24
N THR A 189 5.62 -1.54 -10.89
CA THR A 189 6.34 -0.37 -11.39
C THR A 189 6.21 0.75 -10.37
N ILE A 190 7.32 1.31 -9.92
CA ILE A 190 7.34 2.45 -8.99
C ILE A 190 7.79 3.67 -9.79
N GLU A 191 6.85 4.62 -9.99
CA GLU A 191 7.18 5.96 -10.46
C GLU A 191 7.49 6.85 -9.26
N LYS A 192 8.63 7.52 -9.31
CA LYS A 192 9.05 8.45 -8.26
C LYS A 192 8.88 9.89 -8.69
N ASP A 193 8.51 10.72 -7.75
CA ASP A 193 8.56 12.18 -7.89
C ASP A 193 10.02 12.63 -8.10
N GLU A 194 10.20 13.79 -8.75
CA GLU A 194 11.51 14.42 -8.96
C GLU A 194 12.28 14.70 -7.65
N PHE A 195 11.59 14.78 -6.53
CA PHE A 195 12.17 15.01 -5.20
C PHE A 195 12.68 13.72 -4.54
N LEU A 196 12.27 12.56 -5.02
CA LEU A 196 12.64 11.26 -4.48
C LEU A 196 13.76 10.56 -5.27
N GLY A 197 14.29 11.20 -6.25
CA GLY A 197 15.52 10.93 -6.92
C GLY A 197 15.70 9.95 -7.91
#